data_7d4ba4b88c6a98c0a070e9d94f3c81cf
#
_entry.id   7d4ba4b88c6a98c0a070e9d94f3c81cf
#
_cell.length_a   1.000
_cell.length_b   1.000
_cell.length_c   1.000
_cell.angle_alpha   90.00
_cell.angle_beta   90.00
_cell.angle_gamma   90.00
#
_symmetry.space_group_name_H-M   'P 1'
#
loop_
_entity.id
_entity.type
_entity.pdbx_description
1 polymer ?
#
loop_
_entity_poly.entity_id
_entity_poly.type
_entity_poly.pdbx_seq_one_letter_code
_entity_poly.pdbx_strand_id
1 'polypeptide(L)'
;MDFDYATVHGGVSSIFGQDVDIGKGIADLMVTNLVKDGSYSVIERKALDKIMAEQNFSNSDRANPTSAAKLGKLLGVDAIIVGSITTFGNETKNVGLGGAGSALGGFGLGGFGHKKSKAIVALTARLIDVDTGEIMAVAEGRGESKRESTSFLGGGGHWAGSGAGNVDFGSSDFQNTIIGEAVKAAVDQTSTQVIADKDKLVTRTIVVEGLIAAVDGGQIILNVGSKAGIKLGDQLNVERVSREIKDPSSGKVIRRIATTVGVVKVTDVDDISAVAATVSGTGFKTGDAVKTVTQ
;
A
#
# COMPACT_ATOMS: atom_id res chain seq x y z
N MET A 1 -3.49 2.63 -2.15
CA MET A 1 -2.46 3.71 -2.22
C MET A 1 -2.99 4.87 -3.02
N ASP A 2 -2.62 6.09 -2.63
CA ASP A 2 -2.93 7.32 -3.37
C ASP A 2 -1.77 8.30 -3.24
N PHE A 3 -1.41 8.98 -4.35
CA PHE A 3 -0.35 9.97 -4.39
C PHE A 3 -0.91 11.31 -4.83
N ASP A 4 -0.87 12.28 -3.93
CA ASP A 4 -1.23 13.65 -4.24
C ASP A 4 -0.15 14.30 -5.12
N TYR A 5 -0.56 14.98 -6.19
CA TYR A 5 0.33 15.70 -7.11
C TYR A 5 -0.10 17.15 -7.35
N ALA A 6 -0.98 17.68 -6.51
CA ALA A 6 -1.52 19.04 -6.66
C ALA A 6 -0.41 20.10 -6.75
N THR A 7 0.66 19.95 -5.98
CA THR A 7 1.78 20.91 -5.95
C THR A 7 2.62 20.89 -7.23
N VAL A 8 2.61 19.82 -8.00
CA VAL A 8 3.39 19.63 -9.24
C VAL A 8 2.53 19.61 -10.49
N HIS A 9 1.22 19.79 -10.36
CA HIS A 9 0.25 19.73 -11.46
C HIS A 9 0.64 20.58 -12.67
N GLY A 10 1.09 21.81 -12.45
CA GLY A 10 1.55 22.68 -13.53
C GLY A 10 2.76 22.14 -14.29
N GLY A 11 3.69 21.51 -13.59
CA GLY A 11 4.85 20.83 -14.19
C GLY A 11 4.43 19.61 -15.03
N VAL A 12 3.50 18.83 -14.52
CA VAL A 12 2.92 17.66 -15.21
C VAL A 12 2.26 18.07 -16.51
N SER A 13 1.33 19.04 -16.45
CA SER A 13 0.60 19.54 -17.63
C SER A 13 1.56 20.14 -18.67
N SER A 14 2.64 20.79 -18.24
CA SER A 14 3.66 21.33 -19.14
C SER A 14 4.47 20.23 -19.86
N ILE A 15 4.74 19.12 -19.19
CA ILE A 15 5.52 18.01 -19.75
C ILE A 15 4.69 17.15 -20.70
N PHE A 16 3.46 16.82 -20.32
CA PHE A 16 2.59 15.93 -21.09
C PHE A 16 1.68 16.66 -22.09
N GLY A 17 1.57 18.00 -22.00
CA GLY A 17 0.67 18.80 -22.83
C GLY A 17 -0.82 18.59 -22.51
N GLN A 18 -1.13 17.83 -21.48
CA GLN A 18 -2.47 17.49 -21.01
C GLN A 18 -2.45 17.16 -19.52
N ASP A 19 -3.62 17.11 -18.90
CA ASP A 19 -3.76 16.66 -17.54
C ASP A 19 -3.65 15.12 -17.47
N VAL A 20 -2.65 14.62 -16.75
CA VAL A 20 -2.35 13.21 -16.59
C VAL A 20 -2.33 12.89 -15.10
N ASP A 21 -3.08 11.86 -14.69
CA ASP A 21 -3.06 11.37 -13.31
C ASP A 21 -1.77 10.59 -13.03
N ILE A 22 -0.70 11.35 -12.77
CA ILE A 22 0.60 10.77 -12.41
C ILE A 22 0.57 10.09 -11.04
N GLY A 23 -0.31 10.53 -10.15
CA GLY A 23 -0.47 9.92 -8.83
C GLY A 23 -0.90 8.47 -8.93
N LYS A 24 -1.86 8.19 -9.81
CA LYS A 24 -2.29 6.81 -10.11
C LYS A 24 -1.16 5.99 -10.74
N GLY A 25 -0.47 6.54 -11.74
CA GLY A 25 0.63 5.81 -12.41
C GLY A 25 1.76 5.44 -11.45
N ILE A 26 2.14 6.33 -10.55
CA ILE A 26 3.14 6.07 -9.50
C ILE A 26 2.64 5.03 -8.50
N ALA A 27 1.37 5.12 -8.09
CA ALA A 27 0.76 4.12 -7.21
C ALA A 27 0.79 2.72 -7.83
N ASP A 28 0.45 2.58 -9.11
CA ASP A 28 0.44 1.30 -9.82
C ASP A 28 1.85 0.70 -9.93
N LEU A 29 2.88 1.52 -10.19
CA LEU A 29 4.28 1.08 -10.16
C LEU A 29 4.72 0.62 -8.78
N MET A 30 4.35 1.35 -7.74
CA MET A 30 4.68 0.99 -6.35
C MET A 30 3.98 -0.30 -5.92
N VAL A 31 2.70 -0.49 -6.26
CA VAL A 31 1.97 -1.75 -6.06
C VAL A 31 2.72 -2.91 -6.71
N THR A 32 3.16 -2.71 -7.95
CA THR A 32 3.93 -3.73 -8.69
C THR A 32 5.20 -4.15 -7.94
N ASN A 33 5.95 -3.19 -7.40
CA ASN A 33 7.16 -3.47 -6.64
C ASN A 33 6.85 -4.23 -5.34
N LEU A 34 5.85 -3.79 -4.58
CA LEU A 34 5.47 -4.42 -3.31
C LEU A 34 4.93 -5.84 -3.49
N VAL A 35 4.13 -6.07 -4.53
CA VAL A 35 3.60 -7.41 -4.87
C VAL A 35 4.74 -8.35 -5.31
N LYS A 36 5.69 -7.85 -6.12
CA LYS A 36 6.85 -8.65 -6.54
C LYS A 36 7.77 -9.04 -5.38
N ASP A 37 7.94 -8.17 -4.41
CA ASP A 37 8.72 -8.46 -3.21
C ASP A 37 8.04 -9.53 -2.33
N GLY A 38 6.71 -9.55 -2.28
CA GLY A 38 5.93 -10.56 -1.55
C GLY A 38 5.86 -10.36 -0.03
N SER A 39 6.48 -9.31 0.51
CA SER A 39 6.42 -8.98 1.96
C SER A 39 5.07 -8.43 2.38
N TYR A 40 4.28 -7.93 1.43
CA TYR A 40 2.98 -7.32 1.66
C TYR A 40 1.88 -8.03 0.88
N SER A 41 0.73 -8.21 1.54
CA SER A 41 -0.52 -8.54 0.85
C SER A 41 -1.22 -7.24 0.44
N VAL A 42 -1.22 -6.92 -0.85
CA VAL A 42 -1.73 -5.64 -1.36
C VAL A 42 -3.18 -5.80 -1.81
N ILE A 43 -4.08 -4.95 -1.28
CA ILE A 43 -5.48 -4.89 -1.72
C ILE A 43 -5.62 -3.91 -2.87
N GLU A 44 -6.30 -4.34 -3.94
CA GLU A 44 -6.48 -3.53 -5.15
C GLU A 44 -7.43 -2.35 -4.92
N ARG A 45 -7.06 -1.18 -5.45
CA ARG A 45 -7.83 0.07 -5.33
C ARG A 45 -9.25 -0.03 -5.90
N LYS A 46 -9.47 -0.80 -6.96
CA LYS A 46 -10.82 -0.97 -7.54
C LYS A 46 -11.83 -1.59 -6.57
N ALA A 47 -11.37 -2.43 -5.65
CA ALA A 47 -12.21 -2.94 -4.57
C ALA A 47 -12.59 -1.83 -3.59
N LEU A 48 -11.66 -0.91 -3.32
CA LEU A 48 -11.86 0.31 -2.54
C LEU A 48 -12.94 1.23 -3.12
N ASP A 49 -12.84 1.50 -4.43
CA ASP A 49 -13.74 2.45 -5.08
C ASP A 49 -15.21 1.98 -5.04
N LYS A 50 -15.45 0.67 -5.12
CA LYS A 50 -16.79 0.09 -4.95
C LYS A 50 -17.34 0.28 -3.54
N ILE A 51 -16.53 0.00 -2.52
CA ILE A 51 -16.93 0.14 -1.11
C ILE A 51 -17.13 1.63 -0.77
N MET A 52 -16.31 2.52 -1.30
CA MET A 52 -16.41 3.96 -1.09
C MET A 52 -17.64 4.57 -1.76
N ALA A 53 -18.00 4.09 -2.95
CA ALA A 53 -19.24 4.52 -3.63
C ALA A 53 -20.48 4.19 -2.82
N GLU A 54 -20.49 3.05 -2.12
CA GLU A 54 -21.59 2.65 -1.22
C GLU A 54 -21.63 3.47 0.07
N GLN A 55 -20.48 4.02 0.52
CA GLN A 55 -20.33 4.71 1.81
C GLN A 55 -20.30 6.25 1.68
N ASN A 56 -20.50 6.83 0.49
CA ASN A 56 -20.45 8.27 0.24
C ASN A 56 -19.17 9.01 0.69
N PHE A 57 -18.00 8.34 0.64
CA PHE A 57 -16.73 8.98 0.93
C PHE A 57 -16.31 9.95 -0.19
N SER A 58 -15.93 11.18 0.16
CA SER A 58 -15.44 12.16 -0.81
C SER A 58 -13.99 11.92 -1.20
N ASN A 59 -13.60 12.35 -2.41
CA ASN A 59 -12.22 12.21 -2.90
C ASN A 59 -11.21 13.02 -2.06
N SER A 60 -11.65 14.13 -1.43
CA SER A 60 -10.81 14.98 -0.58
C SER A 60 -10.37 14.30 0.73
N ASP A 61 -11.10 13.25 1.16
CA ASP A 61 -10.80 12.57 2.42
C ASP A 61 -9.66 11.53 2.32
N ARG A 62 -9.23 11.20 1.09
CA ARG A 62 -8.28 10.12 0.82
C ARG A 62 -6.85 10.42 1.26
N ALA A 63 -6.46 11.68 1.26
CA ALA A 63 -5.10 12.11 1.64
C ALA A 63 -4.96 12.43 3.13
N ASN A 64 -6.07 12.44 3.88
CA ASN A 64 -6.05 12.70 5.31
C ASN A 64 -5.77 11.40 6.09
N PRO A 65 -4.75 11.36 6.99
CA PRO A 65 -4.39 10.18 7.76
C PRO A 65 -5.55 9.56 8.55
N THR A 66 -6.41 10.39 9.15
CA THR A 66 -7.56 9.93 9.94
C THR A 66 -8.63 9.27 9.06
N SER A 67 -8.87 9.81 7.88
CA SER A 67 -9.82 9.23 6.92
C SER A 67 -9.26 7.97 6.28
N ALA A 68 -7.95 7.94 6.01
CA ALA A 68 -7.23 6.77 5.54
C ALA A 68 -7.32 5.61 6.53
N ALA A 69 -7.13 5.88 7.83
CA ALA A 69 -7.24 4.87 8.89
C ALA A 69 -8.67 4.28 8.97
N LYS A 70 -9.71 5.12 8.91
CA LYS A 70 -11.12 4.65 8.89
C LYS A 70 -11.39 3.75 7.69
N LEU A 71 -10.87 4.11 6.53
CA LEU A 71 -11.01 3.33 5.30
C LEU A 71 -10.29 1.98 5.42
N GLY A 72 -9.10 1.96 5.99
CA GLY A 72 -8.34 0.74 6.23
C GLY A 72 -9.06 -0.24 7.15
N LYS A 73 -9.68 0.28 8.22
CA LYS A 73 -10.52 -0.53 9.10
C LYS A 73 -11.68 -1.21 8.36
N LEU A 74 -12.34 -0.46 7.48
CA LEU A 74 -13.45 -0.98 6.68
C LEU A 74 -13.01 -2.09 5.73
N LEU A 75 -11.77 -2.02 5.23
CA LEU A 75 -11.20 -2.98 4.30
C LEU A 75 -10.52 -4.17 4.95
N GLY A 76 -10.34 -4.13 6.26
CA GLY A 76 -9.60 -5.16 6.99
C GLY A 76 -8.11 -5.20 6.65
N VAL A 77 -7.52 -4.06 6.26
CA VAL A 77 -6.06 -3.93 6.05
C VAL A 77 -5.38 -3.41 7.31
N ASP A 78 -4.13 -3.79 7.52
CA ASP A 78 -3.36 -3.38 8.70
C ASP A 78 -2.80 -1.96 8.54
N ALA A 79 -2.46 -1.56 7.32
CA ALA A 79 -1.94 -0.22 7.02
C ALA A 79 -2.40 0.32 5.68
N ILE A 80 -2.36 1.64 5.55
CA ILE A 80 -2.56 2.37 4.29
C ILE A 80 -1.31 3.17 3.97
N ILE A 81 -0.93 3.17 2.69
CA ILE A 81 0.12 4.04 2.17
C ILE A 81 -0.55 5.23 1.49
N VAL A 82 -0.22 6.42 1.97
CA VAL A 82 -0.54 7.69 1.32
C VAL A 82 0.75 8.40 0.97
N GLY A 83 0.78 9.06 -0.17
CA GLY A 83 1.98 9.72 -0.62
C GLY A 83 1.71 11.07 -1.28
N SER A 84 2.80 11.77 -1.57
CA SER A 84 2.79 13.00 -2.36
C SER A 84 3.97 13.03 -3.33
N ILE A 85 3.76 13.62 -4.48
CA ILE A 85 4.79 13.92 -5.45
C ILE A 85 5.26 15.35 -5.18
N THR A 86 6.45 15.47 -4.62
CA THR A 86 6.99 16.74 -4.15
C THR A 86 7.80 17.48 -5.20
N THR A 87 8.31 16.75 -6.19
CA THR A 87 9.03 17.31 -7.33
C THR A 87 8.71 16.52 -8.60
N PHE A 88 8.37 17.21 -9.66
CA PHE A 88 8.18 16.63 -10.97
C PHE A 88 8.60 17.67 -12.01
N GLY A 89 9.77 17.49 -12.63
CA GLY A 89 10.31 18.50 -13.51
C GLY A 89 11.26 17.92 -14.57
N ASN A 90 11.30 18.61 -15.70
CA ASN A 90 12.23 18.38 -16.79
C ASN A 90 12.88 19.69 -17.18
N GLU A 91 14.22 19.75 -17.11
CA GLU A 91 15.01 20.88 -17.60
C GLU A 91 15.75 20.48 -18.88
N THR A 92 15.55 21.24 -19.94
CA THR A 92 16.33 21.08 -21.17
C THR A 92 17.15 22.34 -21.40
N LYS A 93 18.47 22.22 -21.33
CA LYS A 93 19.40 23.30 -21.66
C LYS A 93 19.99 23.05 -23.03
N ASN A 94 19.74 23.96 -23.96
CA ASN A 94 20.41 24.00 -25.23
C ASN A 94 21.72 24.81 -25.04
N VAL A 95 22.83 24.12 -25.00
CA VAL A 95 24.15 24.79 -25.02
C VAL A 95 24.54 24.96 -26.49
N GLY A 96 23.98 26.01 -27.11
CA GLY A 96 24.46 26.44 -28.41
C GLY A 96 25.67 27.37 -28.22
N LEU A 97 26.64 27.28 -29.07
CA LEU A 97 27.69 28.30 -29.20
C LEU A 97 27.01 29.62 -29.64
N GLY A 98 26.50 30.35 -28.64
CA GLY A 98 25.85 31.63 -28.85
C GLY A 98 26.87 32.65 -29.40
N GLY A 99 26.51 33.33 -30.43
CA GLY A 99 27.08 34.59 -30.86
C GLY A 99 28.05 34.61 -32.03
N ALA A 100 28.71 33.50 -32.37
CA ALA A 100 29.62 33.49 -33.55
C ALA A 100 29.03 32.79 -34.80
N GLY A 101 27.92 32.11 -34.65
CA GLY A 101 27.33 31.29 -35.73
C GLY A 101 26.43 32.08 -36.71
N SER A 102 25.97 33.25 -36.34
CA SER A 102 25.07 34.04 -37.23
C SER A 102 25.77 34.74 -38.40
N ALA A 103 27.10 34.84 -38.33
CA ALA A 103 27.89 35.46 -39.43
C ALA A 103 28.33 34.44 -40.50
N LEU A 104 28.24 33.11 -40.24
CA LEU A 104 28.63 32.04 -41.15
C LEU A 104 27.45 31.20 -41.67
N GLY A 105 26.23 31.71 -41.55
CA GLY A 105 24.98 31.03 -41.96
C GLY A 105 24.83 30.83 -43.48
N GLY A 106 25.84 31.17 -44.29
CA GLY A 106 25.83 30.97 -45.74
C GLY A 106 26.52 29.71 -46.24
N PHE A 107 27.19 28.95 -45.38
CA PHE A 107 27.99 27.79 -45.81
C PHE A 107 27.58 26.43 -45.18
N GLY A 108 26.30 26.20 -44.97
CA GLY A 108 25.78 24.85 -44.78
C GLY A 108 26.42 23.99 -43.66
N LEU A 109 27.22 24.54 -42.77
CA LEU A 109 27.78 23.84 -41.60
C LEU A 109 26.83 24.00 -40.43
N GLY A 110 25.93 23.03 -40.31
CA GLY A 110 24.96 22.88 -39.23
C GLY A 110 25.65 23.04 -37.87
N GLY A 111 25.17 24.00 -37.08
CA GLY A 111 25.72 24.27 -35.74
C GLY A 111 25.59 23.01 -34.85
N PHE A 112 26.70 22.58 -34.30
CA PHE A 112 26.74 21.50 -33.28
C PHE A 112 26.15 22.08 -31.99
N GLY A 113 24.92 21.73 -31.69
CA GLY A 113 24.25 22.05 -30.44
C GLY A 113 24.28 20.85 -29.50
N HIS A 114 24.89 20.98 -28.35
CA HIS A 114 24.72 19.97 -27.30
C HIS A 114 23.43 20.25 -26.54
N LYS A 115 22.52 19.29 -26.57
CA LYS A 115 21.26 19.35 -25.80
C LYS A 115 21.44 18.51 -24.55
N LYS A 116 21.41 19.18 -23.38
CA LYS A 116 21.42 18.50 -22.09
C LYS A 116 20.00 18.53 -21.53
N SER A 117 19.44 17.37 -21.31
CA SER A 117 18.13 17.21 -20.69
C SER A 117 18.30 16.52 -19.33
N LYS A 118 17.59 17.06 -18.33
CA LYS A 118 17.58 16.54 -16.96
C LYS A 118 16.14 16.43 -16.50
N ALA A 119 15.78 15.28 -15.95
CA ALA A 119 14.49 15.06 -15.28
C ALA A 119 14.73 14.74 -13.80
N ILE A 120 13.86 15.26 -12.94
CA ILE A 120 13.90 15.02 -11.51
C ILE A 120 12.48 14.70 -11.04
N VAL A 121 12.35 13.63 -10.28
CA VAL A 121 11.10 13.23 -9.60
C VAL A 121 11.43 12.96 -8.14
N ALA A 122 10.63 13.50 -7.23
CA ALA A 122 10.74 13.18 -5.81
C ALA A 122 9.37 12.81 -5.24
N LEU A 123 9.36 11.78 -4.43
CA LEU A 123 8.18 11.17 -3.82
C LEU A 123 8.36 11.10 -2.31
N THR A 124 7.28 11.27 -1.58
CA THR A 124 7.19 10.93 -0.16
C THR A 124 6.00 10.01 0.03
N ALA A 125 6.19 8.89 0.71
CA ALA A 125 5.16 7.96 1.09
C ALA A 125 5.12 7.79 2.62
N ARG A 126 3.92 7.73 3.20
CA ARG A 126 3.69 7.53 4.63
C ARG A 126 2.91 6.25 4.82
N LEU A 127 3.40 5.40 5.69
CA LEU A 127 2.75 4.17 6.11
C LEU A 127 1.94 4.48 7.37
N ILE A 128 0.62 4.35 7.30
CA ILE A 128 -0.32 4.75 8.36
C ILE A 128 -1.00 3.51 8.90
N ASP A 129 -0.90 3.29 10.21
CA ASP A 129 -1.65 2.27 10.92
C ASP A 129 -3.15 2.60 10.90
N VAL A 130 -3.99 1.62 10.57
CA VAL A 130 -5.43 1.85 10.41
C VAL A 130 -6.19 1.87 11.73
N ASP A 131 -5.62 1.37 12.82
CA ASP A 131 -6.26 1.37 14.13
C ASP A 131 -6.03 2.66 14.88
N THR A 132 -4.79 3.13 14.88
CA THR A 132 -4.36 4.31 15.63
C THR A 132 -4.40 5.58 14.79
N GLY A 133 -4.24 5.46 13.46
CA GLY A 133 -4.03 6.59 12.56
C GLY A 133 -2.61 7.17 12.64
N GLU A 134 -1.71 6.49 13.34
CA GLU A 134 -0.31 6.91 13.48
C GLU A 134 0.48 6.66 12.20
N ILE A 135 1.42 7.56 11.93
CA ILE A 135 2.40 7.38 10.85
C ILE A 135 3.54 6.52 11.40
N MET A 136 3.59 5.27 10.99
CA MET A 136 4.60 4.30 11.44
C MET A 136 5.92 4.44 10.72
N ALA A 137 5.88 4.85 9.45
CA ALA A 137 7.07 5.04 8.64
C ALA A 137 6.86 6.12 7.59
N VAL A 138 7.95 6.75 7.20
CA VAL A 138 8.02 7.69 6.07
C VAL A 138 9.14 7.21 5.16
N ALA A 139 8.81 7.03 3.88
CA ALA A 139 9.74 6.66 2.83
C ALA A 139 9.85 7.80 1.82
N GLU A 140 11.05 8.12 1.42
CA GLU A 140 11.33 9.17 0.45
C GLU A 140 12.13 8.60 -0.72
N GLY A 141 11.75 8.93 -1.93
CA GLY A 141 12.45 8.54 -3.13
C GLY A 141 12.73 9.71 -4.03
N ARG A 142 13.94 9.77 -4.57
CA ARG A 142 14.35 10.75 -5.55
C ARG A 142 15.00 10.07 -6.73
N GLY A 143 14.41 10.27 -7.90
CA GLY A 143 14.97 9.84 -9.16
C GLY A 143 15.46 11.02 -9.98
N GLU A 144 16.60 10.84 -10.61
CA GLU A 144 17.20 11.80 -11.53
C GLU A 144 17.68 11.06 -12.76
N SER A 145 17.31 11.55 -13.94
CA SER A 145 17.84 11.07 -15.21
C SER A 145 18.44 12.22 -16.00
N LYS A 146 19.58 11.98 -16.63
CA LYS A 146 20.30 12.94 -17.47
C LYS A 146 20.62 12.30 -18.79
N ARG A 147 20.34 13.02 -19.89
CA ARG A 147 20.78 12.64 -21.23
C ARG A 147 21.51 13.79 -21.89
N GLU A 148 22.67 13.48 -22.45
CA GLU A 148 23.39 14.35 -23.35
C GLU A 148 23.24 13.79 -24.76
N SER A 149 22.59 14.52 -25.66
CA SER A 149 22.52 14.15 -27.06
C SER A 149 23.19 15.21 -27.90
N THR A 150 24.13 14.79 -28.72
CA THR A 150 24.59 15.57 -29.89
C THR A 150 23.58 15.33 -30.99
N SER A 151 22.62 16.25 -31.16
CA SER A 151 21.72 16.15 -32.28
C SER A 151 22.39 16.68 -33.53
N PHE A 152 22.86 15.77 -34.38
CA PHE A 152 22.95 16.01 -35.81
C PHE A 152 21.51 16.02 -36.35
N LEU A 153 21.09 17.13 -36.93
CA LEU A 153 19.80 17.42 -37.51
C LEU A 153 18.88 16.21 -37.77
N GLY A 154 17.74 16.14 -37.05
CA GLY A 154 16.61 15.34 -37.47
C GLY A 154 16.26 14.20 -36.53
N GLY A 155 15.34 14.46 -35.63
CA GLY A 155 14.73 13.44 -34.79
C GLY A 155 14.12 14.02 -33.52
N GLY A 156 13.28 15.03 -33.66
CA GLY A 156 12.32 15.37 -32.63
C GLY A 156 11.30 14.23 -32.56
N GLY A 157 11.56 13.23 -31.74
CA GLY A 157 10.54 12.29 -31.36
C GLY A 157 9.44 13.07 -30.64
N HIS A 158 8.44 13.47 -31.36
CA HIS A 158 7.20 13.94 -30.77
C HIS A 158 6.56 12.74 -30.06
N TRP A 159 6.59 12.79 -28.76
CA TRP A 159 5.80 11.94 -27.90
C TRP A 159 4.28 12.25 -28.01
N ALA A 160 3.92 13.25 -28.79
CA ALA A 160 2.57 13.76 -29.04
C ALA A 160 1.79 12.95 -30.09
N GLY A 161 2.02 11.65 -30.22
CA GLY A 161 1.45 10.83 -31.29
C GLY A 161 0.67 9.61 -30.85
N SER A 162 -0.17 9.68 -29.82
CA SER A 162 -1.33 8.79 -29.75
C SER A 162 -2.37 9.32 -28.76
N GLY A 163 -3.53 9.54 -29.27
CA GLY A 163 -4.82 9.93 -28.72
C GLY A 163 -4.99 10.15 -27.21
N ALA A 164 -5.59 11.26 -26.94
CA ALA A 164 -6.19 11.69 -25.67
C ALA A 164 -6.27 10.64 -24.55
N GLY A 165 -5.55 10.87 -23.46
CA GLY A 165 -6.08 10.55 -22.13
C GLY A 165 -5.34 9.58 -21.25
N ASN A 166 -4.50 8.64 -21.71
CA ASN A 166 -3.85 7.68 -20.83
C ASN A 166 -2.36 7.51 -21.15
N VAL A 167 -1.51 8.02 -20.24
CA VAL A 167 -0.08 7.66 -20.21
C VAL A 167 0.04 6.35 -19.46
N ASP A 168 0.51 5.30 -20.13
CA ASP A 168 0.82 4.04 -19.48
C ASP A 168 2.23 4.08 -18.87
N PHE A 169 2.30 4.34 -17.58
CA PHE A 169 3.54 4.40 -16.80
C PHE A 169 4.26 3.04 -16.73
N GLY A 170 3.55 1.95 -16.96
CA GLY A 170 4.10 0.59 -17.01
C GLY A 170 4.73 0.25 -18.36
N SER A 171 4.43 1.01 -19.41
CA SER A 171 4.94 0.72 -20.75
C SER A 171 6.44 0.91 -20.87
N SER A 172 7.09 0.10 -21.72
CA SER A 172 8.50 0.25 -22.06
C SER A 172 8.80 1.59 -22.70
N ASP A 173 7.86 2.13 -23.48
CA ASP A 173 8.01 3.40 -24.17
C ASP A 173 8.10 4.57 -23.19
N PHE A 174 7.25 4.59 -22.15
CA PHE A 174 7.34 5.58 -21.10
C PHE A 174 8.60 5.40 -20.25
N GLN A 175 8.90 4.17 -19.82
CA GLN A 175 10.07 3.87 -18.96
C GLN A 175 11.40 4.22 -19.63
N ASN A 176 11.48 4.18 -20.96
CA ASN A 176 12.65 4.58 -21.72
C ASN A 176 12.77 6.09 -21.96
N THR A 177 11.83 6.90 -21.50
CA THR A 177 11.94 8.36 -21.48
C THR A 177 12.79 8.83 -20.31
N ILE A 178 13.36 10.05 -20.40
CA ILE A 178 14.10 10.65 -19.28
C ILE A 178 13.24 10.78 -18.03
N ILE A 179 11.97 11.17 -18.20
CA ILE A 179 11.04 11.33 -17.07
C ILE A 179 10.63 9.96 -16.51
N GLY A 180 10.45 8.96 -17.37
CA GLY A 180 10.14 7.60 -16.97
C GLY A 180 11.27 6.94 -16.17
N GLU A 181 12.52 7.15 -16.58
CA GLU A 181 13.69 6.70 -15.81
C GLU A 181 13.75 7.37 -14.43
N ALA A 182 13.48 8.67 -14.34
CA ALA A 182 13.44 9.39 -13.07
C ALA A 182 12.27 8.93 -12.18
N VAL A 183 11.09 8.70 -12.75
CA VAL A 183 9.93 8.13 -12.05
C VAL A 183 10.27 6.76 -11.49
N LYS A 184 10.80 5.88 -12.34
CA LYS A 184 11.17 4.52 -11.93
C LYS A 184 12.16 4.53 -10.77
N ALA A 185 13.23 5.32 -10.87
CA ALA A 185 14.26 5.42 -9.82
C ALA A 185 13.66 5.92 -8.50
N ALA A 186 12.79 6.94 -8.52
CA ALA A 186 12.11 7.45 -7.34
C ALA A 186 11.19 6.40 -6.70
N VAL A 187 10.39 5.70 -7.53
CA VAL A 187 9.48 4.65 -7.07
C VAL A 187 10.26 3.47 -6.47
N ASP A 188 11.33 3.00 -7.15
CA ASP A 188 12.15 1.90 -6.67
C ASP A 188 12.78 2.23 -5.31
N GLN A 189 13.32 3.43 -5.15
CA GLN A 189 13.90 3.89 -3.88
C GLN A 189 12.85 3.98 -2.77
N THR A 190 11.67 4.55 -3.05
CA THR A 190 10.56 4.64 -2.08
C THR A 190 10.06 3.25 -1.70
N SER A 191 9.86 2.37 -2.68
CA SER A 191 9.40 0.99 -2.44
C SER A 191 10.39 0.21 -1.58
N THR A 192 11.69 0.34 -1.84
CA THR A 192 12.72 -0.34 -1.04
C THR A 192 12.68 0.08 0.42
N GLN A 193 12.46 1.37 0.70
CA GLN A 193 12.33 1.84 2.09
C GLN A 193 11.05 1.32 2.74
N VAL A 194 9.91 1.34 2.03
CA VAL A 194 8.66 0.77 2.55
C VAL A 194 8.82 -0.71 2.86
N ILE A 195 9.49 -1.48 2.00
CA ILE A 195 9.76 -2.90 2.22
C ILE A 195 10.67 -3.12 3.43
N ALA A 196 11.69 -2.28 3.61
CA ALA A 196 12.58 -2.35 4.78
C ALA A 196 11.84 -2.05 6.09
N ASP A 197 10.79 -1.25 6.04
CA ASP A 197 9.99 -0.85 7.21
C ASP A 197 8.84 -1.82 7.54
N LYS A 198 8.75 -2.97 6.88
CA LYS A 198 7.69 -3.97 7.10
C LYS A 198 7.53 -4.39 8.55
N ASP A 199 8.63 -4.53 9.29
CA ASP A 199 8.61 -4.96 10.69
C ASP A 199 8.07 -3.88 11.66
N LYS A 200 7.90 -2.64 11.18
CA LYS A 200 7.20 -1.57 11.91
C LYS A 200 5.69 -1.73 11.88
N LEU A 201 5.17 -2.53 10.94
CA LEU A 201 3.76 -2.92 10.92
C LEU A 201 3.50 -3.88 12.07
N VAL A 202 2.65 -3.46 12.98
CA VAL A 202 2.10 -4.37 13.98
C VAL A 202 1.23 -5.38 13.23
N THR A 203 1.76 -6.59 13.03
CA THR A 203 0.96 -7.67 12.47
C THR A 203 -0.20 -7.91 13.42
N ARG A 204 -1.42 -7.64 12.98
CA ARG A 204 -2.58 -7.93 13.81
C ARG A 204 -2.65 -9.43 14.01
N THR A 205 -2.38 -9.85 15.23
CA THR A 205 -2.88 -11.13 15.68
C THR A 205 -4.40 -10.95 15.82
N ILE A 206 -5.17 -11.46 14.86
CA ILE A 206 -6.62 -11.47 14.98
C ILE A 206 -6.92 -12.34 16.19
N VAL A 207 -7.23 -11.70 17.32
CA VAL A 207 -7.68 -12.43 18.51
C VAL A 207 -9.10 -12.87 18.22
N VAL A 208 -9.24 -14.10 17.72
CA VAL A 208 -10.55 -14.71 17.57
C VAL A 208 -10.98 -15.24 18.92
N GLU A 209 -12.12 -14.77 19.39
CA GLU A 209 -12.77 -15.24 20.60
C GLU A 209 -14.01 -16.06 20.20
N GLY A 210 -14.14 -17.23 20.76
CA GLY A 210 -15.29 -18.10 20.55
C GLY A 210 -15.55 -18.97 21.78
N LEU A 211 -16.46 -19.91 21.64
CA LEU A 211 -16.81 -20.88 22.67
C LEU A 211 -16.74 -22.30 22.11
N ILE A 212 -16.47 -23.24 22.99
CA ILE A 212 -16.70 -24.66 22.69
C ILE A 212 -18.22 -24.89 22.63
N ALA A 213 -18.71 -25.25 21.46
CA ALA A 213 -20.12 -25.55 21.21
C ALA A 213 -20.47 -27.00 21.64
N ALA A 214 -19.55 -27.96 21.39
CA ALA A 214 -19.72 -29.34 21.79
C ALA A 214 -18.35 -30.02 21.94
N VAL A 215 -18.33 -31.09 22.75
CA VAL A 215 -17.21 -32.02 22.85
C VAL A 215 -17.78 -33.41 22.59
N ASP A 216 -17.38 -34.03 21.49
CA ASP A 216 -17.88 -35.33 21.06
C ASP A 216 -16.75 -36.23 20.53
N GLY A 217 -16.64 -37.45 21.03
CA GLY A 217 -15.68 -38.45 20.52
C GLY A 217 -14.21 -38.00 20.50
N GLY A 218 -13.82 -37.03 21.33
CA GLY A 218 -12.47 -36.43 21.32
C GLY A 218 -12.29 -35.26 20.35
N GLN A 219 -13.33 -34.92 19.58
CA GLN A 219 -13.37 -33.70 18.75
C GLN A 219 -14.00 -32.56 19.55
N ILE A 220 -13.49 -31.38 19.33
CA ILE A 220 -13.96 -30.13 19.98
C ILE A 220 -14.54 -29.23 18.89
N ILE A 221 -15.86 -29.01 18.97
CA ILE A 221 -16.57 -28.17 18.00
C ILE A 221 -16.62 -26.73 18.55
N LEU A 222 -16.20 -25.79 17.73
CA LEU A 222 -16.16 -24.37 18.05
C LEU A 222 -17.29 -23.62 17.33
N ASN A 223 -17.84 -22.58 17.94
CA ASN A 223 -18.86 -21.72 17.35
C ASN A 223 -18.25 -20.58 16.53
N VAL A 224 -17.01 -20.69 16.09
CA VAL A 224 -16.27 -19.72 15.29
C VAL A 224 -15.62 -20.45 14.13
N GLY A 225 -15.66 -19.83 12.94
CA GLY A 225 -15.14 -20.40 11.71
C GLY A 225 -14.35 -19.39 10.88
N SER A 226 -14.25 -19.62 9.58
CA SER A 226 -13.47 -18.81 8.65
C SER A 226 -13.94 -17.36 8.59
N LYS A 227 -15.24 -17.08 8.74
CA LYS A 227 -15.77 -15.71 8.82
C LYS A 227 -15.27 -14.91 10.02
N ALA A 228 -14.89 -15.59 11.10
CA ALA A 228 -14.29 -14.97 12.29
C ALA A 228 -12.75 -14.88 12.19
N GLY A 229 -12.14 -15.40 11.12
CA GLY A 229 -10.70 -15.38 10.88
C GLY A 229 -9.96 -16.64 11.32
N ILE A 230 -10.67 -17.71 11.73
CA ILE A 230 -10.08 -19.02 12.05
C ILE A 230 -9.58 -19.68 10.76
N LYS A 231 -8.38 -20.25 10.84
CA LYS A 231 -7.76 -21.01 9.75
C LYS A 231 -7.40 -22.43 10.19
N LEU A 232 -7.33 -23.31 9.21
CA LEU A 232 -6.82 -24.67 9.43
C LEU A 232 -5.41 -24.62 10.03
N GLY A 233 -5.20 -25.34 11.13
CA GLY A 233 -3.91 -25.39 11.82
C GLY A 233 -3.73 -24.37 12.94
N ASP A 234 -4.64 -23.41 13.11
CA ASP A 234 -4.59 -22.43 14.20
C ASP A 234 -4.61 -23.13 15.56
N GLN A 235 -3.85 -22.59 16.51
CA GLN A 235 -3.87 -23.02 17.89
C GLN A 235 -4.67 -22.02 18.73
N LEU A 236 -5.54 -22.55 19.59
CA LEU A 236 -6.41 -21.76 20.44
C LEU A 236 -6.21 -22.19 21.90
N ASN A 237 -6.02 -21.20 22.77
CA ASN A 237 -6.11 -21.40 24.21
C ASN A 237 -7.56 -21.60 24.60
N VAL A 238 -7.81 -22.62 25.43
CA VAL A 238 -9.12 -22.85 26.03
C VAL A 238 -9.11 -22.35 27.46
N GLU A 239 -10.02 -21.44 27.77
CA GLU A 239 -10.15 -20.81 29.08
C GLU A 239 -11.53 -21.08 29.66
N ARG A 240 -11.57 -21.37 30.96
CA ARG A 240 -12.81 -21.51 31.72
C ARG A 240 -12.99 -20.34 32.64
N VAL A 241 -14.07 -19.59 32.47
CA VAL A 241 -14.45 -18.49 33.37
C VAL A 241 -14.82 -19.07 34.71
N SER A 242 -14.04 -18.76 35.74
CA SER A 242 -14.25 -19.18 37.10
C SER A 242 -15.07 -18.16 37.92
N ARG A 243 -14.97 -16.88 37.59
CA ARG A 243 -15.66 -15.81 38.29
C ARG A 243 -15.86 -14.58 37.41
N GLU A 244 -17.04 -13.98 37.51
CA GLU A 244 -17.32 -12.66 36.92
C GLU A 244 -17.36 -11.59 38.01
N ILE A 245 -16.65 -10.50 37.80
CA ILE A 245 -16.69 -9.32 38.66
C ILE A 245 -17.59 -8.31 37.98
N LYS A 246 -18.64 -7.86 38.67
CA LYS A 246 -19.60 -6.89 38.20
C LYS A 246 -19.36 -5.55 38.88
N ASP A 247 -19.55 -4.48 38.13
CA ASP A 247 -19.60 -3.13 38.66
C ASP A 247 -20.78 -2.99 39.64
N PRO A 248 -20.53 -2.59 40.88
CA PRO A 248 -21.58 -2.54 41.88
C PRO A 248 -22.64 -1.46 41.60
N SER A 249 -22.35 -0.45 40.78
CA SER A 249 -23.28 0.63 40.47
C SER A 249 -24.13 0.33 39.22
N SER A 250 -23.56 -0.32 38.20
CA SER A 250 -24.21 -0.59 36.92
C SER A 250 -24.63 -2.05 36.72
N GLY A 251 -24.14 -2.97 37.55
CA GLY A 251 -24.36 -4.41 37.41
C GLY A 251 -23.65 -5.05 36.20
N LYS A 252 -22.94 -4.26 35.39
CA LYS A 252 -22.23 -4.75 34.21
C LYS A 252 -20.98 -5.54 34.59
N VAL A 253 -20.68 -6.62 33.85
CA VAL A 253 -19.44 -7.37 34.02
C VAL A 253 -18.27 -6.50 33.60
N ILE A 254 -17.37 -6.20 34.54
CA ILE A 254 -16.15 -5.40 34.33
C ILE A 254 -14.90 -6.26 34.18
N ARG A 255 -14.94 -7.50 34.69
CA ARG A 255 -13.82 -8.43 34.55
C ARG A 255 -14.29 -9.90 34.66
N ARG A 256 -13.72 -10.75 33.82
CA ARG A 256 -13.85 -12.21 33.94
C ARG A 256 -12.50 -12.78 34.37
N ILE A 257 -12.53 -13.58 35.42
CA ILE A 257 -11.37 -14.34 35.86
C ILE A 257 -11.51 -15.73 35.24
N ALA A 258 -10.55 -16.07 34.38
CA ALA A 258 -10.52 -17.34 33.68
C ALA A 258 -9.24 -18.11 34.02
N THR A 259 -9.31 -19.43 33.98
CA THR A 259 -8.17 -20.32 34.11
C THR A 259 -7.99 -21.07 32.78
N THR A 260 -6.75 -21.20 32.33
CA THR A 260 -6.43 -21.99 31.12
C THR A 260 -6.70 -23.46 31.39
N VAL A 261 -7.50 -24.09 30.53
CA VAL A 261 -7.86 -25.51 30.58
C VAL A 261 -6.92 -26.33 29.69
N GLY A 262 -6.47 -25.73 28.58
CA GLY A 262 -5.56 -26.37 27.64
C GLY A 262 -5.46 -25.62 26.31
N VAL A 263 -4.89 -26.30 25.32
CA VAL A 263 -4.71 -25.80 23.95
C VAL A 263 -5.32 -26.79 22.98
N VAL A 264 -6.03 -26.28 21.98
CA VAL A 264 -6.60 -27.06 20.89
C VAL A 264 -6.05 -26.57 19.55
N LYS A 265 -5.96 -27.45 18.56
CA LYS A 265 -5.53 -27.14 17.20
C LYS A 265 -6.67 -27.38 16.24
N VAL A 266 -6.96 -26.42 15.40
CA VAL A 266 -8.02 -26.50 14.40
C VAL A 266 -7.65 -27.53 13.32
N THR A 267 -8.53 -28.48 13.09
CA THR A 267 -8.36 -29.59 12.12
C THR A 267 -9.31 -29.50 10.94
N ASP A 268 -10.41 -28.74 11.09
CA ASP A 268 -11.37 -28.48 10.01
C ASP A 268 -12.08 -27.15 10.26
N VAL A 269 -12.48 -26.43 9.18
CA VAL A 269 -13.07 -25.10 9.27
C VAL A 269 -14.19 -24.92 8.27
N ASP A 270 -15.36 -24.59 8.79
CA ASP A 270 -16.51 -24.12 8.04
C ASP A 270 -16.63 -22.58 8.12
N ASP A 271 -17.67 -22.01 7.51
CA ASP A 271 -17.95 -20.57 7.53
C ASP A 271 -18.11 -20.00 8.95
N ILE A 272 -18.85 -20.72 9.81
CA ILE A 272 -19.27 -20.26 11.13
C ILE A 272 -18.85 -21.20 12.27
N SER A 273 -18.26 -22.34 11.97
CA SER A 273 -17.81 -23.34 12.94
C SER A 273 -16.44 -23.88 12.57
N ALA A 274 -15.77 -24.49 13.53
CA ALA A 274 -14.54 -25.23 13.31
C ALA A 274 -14.48 -26.47 14.19
N VAL A 275 -13.74 -27.48 13.73
CA VAL A 275 -13.41 -28.67 14.51
C VAL A 275 -11.97 -28.57 14.95
N ALA A 276 -11.70 -28.87 16.20
CA ALA A 276 -10.36 -28.84 16.76
C ALA A 276 -10.05 -30.15 17.51
N ALA A 277 -8.76 -30.51 17.51
CA ALA A 277 -8.21 -31.60 18.28
C ALA A 277 -7.42 -31.07 19.48
N THR A 278 -7.38 -31.81 20.57
CA THR A 278 -6.61 -31.47 21.77
C THR A 278 -5.11 -31.53 21.47
N VAL A 279 -4.38 -30.46 21.81
CA VAL A 279 -2.92 -30.41 21.84
C VAL A 279 -2.41 -30.66 23.26
N SER A 280 -3.02 -29.97 24.24
CA SER A 280 -2.68 -30.10 25.67
C SER A 280 -3.90 -29.83 26.54
N GLY A 281 -3.90 -30.31 27.74
CA GLY A 281 -5.01 -30.14 28.69
C GLY A 281 -6.06 -31.25 28.61
N THR A 282 -7.02 -31.22 29.52
CA THR A 282 -8.11 -32.21 29.61
C THR A 282 -9.35 -31.57 30.23
N GLY A 283 -10.50 -32.24 30.07
CA GLY A 283 -11.74 -31.85 30.75
C GLY A 283 -12.41 -30.63 30.12
N PHE A 284 -12.24 -30.41 28.82
CA PHE A 284 -12.95 -29.40 28.06
C PHE A 284 -14.47 -29.58 28.16
N LYS A 285 -15.19 -28.45 28.22
CA LYS A 285 -16.64 -28.45 28.36
C LYS A 285 -17.27 -27.46 27.39
N THR A 286 -18.50 -27.72 26.99
CA THR A 286 -19.35 -26.77 26.29
C THR A 286 -19.43 -25.49 27.10
N GLY A 287 -19.21 -24.33 26.45
CA GLY A 287 -19.18 -23.00 27.06
C GLY A 287 -17.79 -22.54 27.52
N ASP A 288 -16.75 -23.39 27.46
CA ASP A 288 -15.37 -22.91 27.66
C ASP A 288 -15.02 -21.93 26.54
N ALA A 289 -14.36 -20.80 26.88
CA ALA A 289 -13.94 -19.81 25.91
C ALA A 289 -12.70 -20.30 25.15
N VAL A 290 -12.62 -19.99 23.87
CA VAL A 290 -11.43 -20.22 23.04
C VAL A 290 -10.91 -18.90 22.53
N LYS A 291 -9.57 -18.75 22.54
CA LYS A 291 -8.86 -17.57 22.05
C LYS A 291 -7.64 -17.98 21.26
N THR A 292 -7.34 -17.29 20.17
CA THR A 292 -6.08 -17.52 19.45
C THR A 292 -4.88 -17.33 20.37
N VAL A 293 -3.89 -18.22 20.23
CA VAL A 293 -2.61 -18.07 20.94
C VAL A 293 -1.88 -16.90 20.32
N THR A 294 -1.72 -15.81 21.06
CA THR A 294 -0.84 -14.70 20.68
C THR A 294 0.61 -15.14 20.88
N GLN A 295 1.37 -15.27 19.79
CA GLN A 295 2.82 -15.51 19.85
C GLN A 295 3.55 -14.21 20.20
#